data_a77e62b2262f6990fcfbd175f8bbd36e
#
_entry.id   a77e62b2262f6990fcfbd175f8bbd36e
#
_cell.length_a   1.000
_cell.length_b   1.000
_cell.length_c   1.000
_cell.angle_alpha   90.00
_cell.angle_beta   90.00
_cell.angle_gamma   90.00
#
_symmetry.space_group_name_H-M   'P 1'
#
loop_
_entity.id
_entity.type
_entity.pdbx_description
1 polymer ?
#
loop_
_entity_poly.entity_id
_entity_poly.type
_entity_poly.pdbx_seq_one_letter_code
_entity_poly.pdbx_strand_id
1 'polypeptide(L)'
;MASVNISQTRAIVPRLDYSINLLAQIIDVLKNKKSELEKSNRLLLIETKDKDQAYPKTIDSERTVCFSLEILYRIQKRTNSVSGINAIPKIFPSMVHMIRTISAQLVDIHPESSQQLSELSVYLGSIVLDSATITKAQFDFSQSNMESSMLLDEVKLMADSKISKQYPHLDFFKVSDA
;
A
#
# COMPACT_ATOMS: atom_id res chain seq x y z
N MET A 1 -21.30 31.72 11.00
CA MET A 1 -20.44 31.24 9.89
C MET A 1 -19.00 31.24 10.38
N ALA A 2 -18.44 30.07 10.66
CA ALA A 2 -17.04 29.98 11.04
C ALA A 2 -16.19 30.28 9.79
N SER A 3 -15.44 31.37 9.80
CA SER A 3 -14.41 31.63 8.80
C SER A 3 -13.39 30.47 8.87
N VAL A 4 -13.47 29.56 7.92
CA VAL A 4 -12.42 28.56 7.70
C VAL A 4 -11.13 29.34 7.56
N ASN A 5 -10.17 29.05 8.41
CA ASN A 5 -8.90 29.77 8.43
C ASN A 5 -8.16 29.45 7.14
N ILE A 6 -8.27 30.36 6.16
CA ILE A 6 -7.71 30.21 4.80
C ILE A 6 -6.21 29.90 4.83
N SER A 7 -5.50 30.40 5.84
CA SER A 7 -4.06 30.13 6.01
C SER A 7 -3.77 28.66 6.36
N GLN A 8 -4.62 28.03 7.18
CA GLN A 8 -4.47 26.62 7.55
C GLN A 8 -4.81 25.69 6.37
N THR A 9 -5.86 26.02 5.60
CA THR A 9 -6.18 25.27 4.37
C THR A 9 -5.05 25.37 3.35
N ARG A 10 -4.41 26.54 3.20
CA ARG A 10 -3.25 26.74 2.32
C ARG A 10 -2.04 25.87 2.73
N ALA A 11 -1.88 25.53 4.01
CA ALA A 11 -0.80 24.67 4.46
C ALA A 11 -1.01 23.18 4.16
N ILE A 12 -2.26 22.75 3.97
CA ILE A 12 -2.59 21.35 3.65
C ILE A 12 -2.30 21.02 2.19
N VAL A 13 -2.61 21.91 1.24
CA VAL A 13 -2.50 21.67 -0.21
C VAL A 13 -1.09 21.26 -0.63
N PRO A 14 0.00 21.98 -0.26
CA PRO A 14 1.35 21.57 -0.64
C PRO A 14 1.75 20.21 -0.08
N ARG A 15 1.32 19.88 1.14
CA ARG A 15 1.60 18.57 1.75
C ARG A 15 0.84 17.45 1.05
N LEU A 16 -0.38 17.72 0.62
CA LEU A 16 -1.19 16.76 -0.14
C LEU A 16 -0.56 16.53 -1.52
N ASP A 17 -0.16 17.59 -2.22
CA ASP A 17 0.52 17.50 -3.52
C ASP A 17 1.84 16.73 -3.40
N TYR A 18 2.64 17.00 -2.37
CA TYR A 18 3.85 16.24 -2.09
C TYR A 18 3.54 14.75 -1.86
N SER A 19 2.51 14.45 -1.05
CA SER A 19 2.09 13.08 -0.77
C SER A 19 1.63 12.33 -2.02
N ILE A 20 0.89 12.99 -2.91
CA ILE A 20 0.45 12.42 -4.19
C ILE A 20 1.65 12.10 -5.09
N ASN A 21 2.60 13.02 -5.18
CA ASN A 21 3.81 12.82 -5.98
C ASN A 21 4.69 11.70 -5.42
N LEU A 22 4.89 11.66 -4.11
CA LEU A 22 5.65 10.60 -3.44
C LEU A 22 4.99 9.23 -3.65
N LEU A 23 3.67 9.16 -3.53
CA LEU A 23 2.90 7.94 -3.80
C LEU A 23 3.11 7.44 -5.23
N ALA A 24 3.06 8.33 -6.23
CA ALA A 24 3.30 7.99 -7.63
C ALA A 24 4.73 7.46 -7.86
N GLN A 25 5.73 8.09 -7.25
CA GLN A 25 7.12 7.62 -7.32
C GLN A 25 7.30 6.22 -6.71
N ILE A 26 6.73 5.97 -5.54
CA ILE A 26 6.79 4.66 -4.88
C ILE A 26 6.13 3.58 -5.76
N ILE A 27 4.99 3.88 -6.36
CA ILE A 27 4.31 2.96 -7.28
C ILE A 27 5.22 2.60 -8.46
N ASP A 28 5.88 3.56 -9.08
CA ASP A 28 6.76 3.31 -10.23
C ASP A 28 8.01 2.49 -9.84
N VAL A 29 8.59 2.77 -8.69
CA VAL A 29 9.71 1.98 -8.16
C VAL A 29 9.30 0.54 -7.90
N LEU A 30 8.14 0.31 -7.28
CA LEU A 30 7.65 -1.04 -6.99
C LEU A 30 7.21 -1.81 -8.25
N LYS A 31 6.73 -1.14 -9.31
CA LYS A 31 6.50 -1.75 -10.62
C LYS A 31 7.80 -2.31 -11.22
N ASN A 32 8.87 -1.54 -11.15
CA ASN A 32 10.18 -1.97 -11.62
C ASN A 32 10.67 -3.17 -10.80
N LYS A 33 10.54 -3.12 -9.47
CA LYS A 33 10.89 -4.23 -8.58
C LYS A 33 10.08 -5.49 -8.88
N LYS A 34 8.79 -5.37 -9.13
CA LYS A 34 7.94 -6.49 -9.54
C LYS A 34 8.47 -7.14 -10.83
N SER A 35 8.75 -6.34 -11.86
CA SER A 35 9.28 -6.84 -13.13
C SER A 35 10.63 -7.58 -12.97
N GLU A 36 11.48 -7.09 -12.09
CA GLU A 36 12.76 -7.70 -11.73
C GLU A 36 12.56 -9.07 -11.07
N LEU A 37 11.67 -9.15 -10.08
CA LEU A 37 11.33 -10.39 -9.39
C LEU A 37 10.67 -11.42 -10.33
N GLU A 38 9.75 -11.01 -11.20
CA GLU A 38 9.14 -11.87 -12.21
C GLU A 38 10.19 -12.51 -13.13
N LYS A 39 11.14 -11.72 -13.62
CA LYS A 39 12.23 -12.23 -14.47
C LYS A 39 13.11 -13.22 -13.74
N SER A 40 13.52 -12.88 -12.50
CA SER A 40 14.35 -13.74 -11.66
C SER A 40 13.65 -15.06 -11.33
N ASN A 41 12.37 -15.01 -10.95
CA ASN A 41 11.59 -16.20 -10.61
C ASN A 41 11.39 -17.13 -11.82
N ARG A 42 11.14 -16.58 -13.02
CA ARG A 42 11.03 -17.38 -14.24
C ARG A 42 12.33 -18.08 -14.59
N LEU A 43 13.47 -17.42 -14.43
CA LEU A 43 14.80 -18.02 -14.66
C LEU A 43 15.07 -19.15 -13.68
N LEU A 44 14.82 -18.92 -12.38
CA LEU A 44 15.01 -19.93 -11.35
C LEU A 44 14.18 -21.19 -11.60
N LEU A 45 12.93 -21.04 -12.06
CA LEU A 45 12.04 -22.16 -12.37
C LEU A 45 12.46 -22.95 -13.62
N ILE A 46 13.15 -22.30 -14.57
CA ILE A 46 13.70 -22.98 -15.75
C ILE A 46 14.96 -23.78 -15.38
N GLU A 47 15.81 -23.22 -14.50
CA GLU A 47 17.07 -23.84 -14.08
C GLU A 47 16.87 -25.01 -13.10
N THR A 48 15.84 -24.95 -12.23
CA THR A 48 15.50 -26.02 -11.30
C THR A 48 14.67 -27.10 -11.98
N LYS A 49 15.34 -28.11 -12.54
CA LYS A 49 14.70 -29.29 -13.15
C LYS A 49 14.08 -30.26 -12.11
N ASP A 50 14.39 -30.12 -10.85
CA ASP A 50 13.87 -30.95 -9.76
C ASP A 50 12.59 -30.34 -9.17
N LYS A 51 11.48 -31.06 -9.38
CA LYS A 51 10.12 -30.68 -8.95
C LYS A 51 9.91 -30.67 -7.42
N ASP A 52 10.89 -31.12 -6.63
CA ASP A 52 10.81 -31.23 -5.16
C ASP A 52 11.56 -30.10 -4.43
N GLN A 53 12.05 -29.07 -5.13
CA GLN A 53 12.75 -27.98 -4.46
C GLN A 53 11.78 -26.96 -3.85
N ALA A 54 12.16 -26.51 -2.66
CA ALA A 54 11.47 -25.53 -1.87
C ALA A 54 11.04 -24.30 -2.69
N TYR A 55 9.81 -23.89 -2.50
CA TYR A 55 9.21 -22.66 -2.97
C TYR A 55 10.20 -21.47 -2.85
N PRO A 56 10.61 -20.85 -3.95
CA PRO A 56 11.58 -19.78 -3.86
C PRO A 56 11.06 -18.62 -3.02
N LYS A 57 11.83 -18.18 -2.01
CA LYS A 57 11.50 -16.99 -1.20
C LYS A 57 11.21 -15.74 -2.06
N THR A 58 11.80 -15.68 -3.25
CA THR A 58 11.62 -14.62 -4.23
C THR A 58 10.20 -14.56 -4.80
N ILE A 59 9.46 -15.67 -4.80
CA ILE A 59 8.03 -15.67 -5.19
C ILE A 59 7.16 -15.06 -4.08
N ASP A 60 7.48 -15.28 -2.82
CA ASP A 60 6.82 -14.59 -1.71
C ASP A 60 7.08 -13.08 -1.76
N SER A 61 8.30 -12.69 -2.13
CA SER A 61 8.64 -11.28 -2.35
C SER A 61 7.83 -10.67 -3.50
N GLU A 62 7.70 -11.38 -4.62
CA GLU A 62 6.87 -10.95 -5.74
C GLU A 62 5.39 -10.81 -5.33
N ARG A 63 4.85 -11.78 -4.58
CA ARG A 63 3.48 -11.72 -4.04
C ARG A 63 3.28 -10.49 -3.15
N THR A 64 4.21 -10.22 -2.25
CA THR A 64 4.15 -9.05 -1.36
C THR A 64 4.20 -7.74 -2.15
N VAL A 65 5.04 -7.65 -3.18
CA VAL A 65 5.09 -6.48 -4.06
C VAL A 65 3.80 -6.32 -4.86
N CYS A 66 3.22 -7.40 -5.39
CA CYS A 66 1.92 -7.38 -6.06
C CYS A 66 0.80 -6.89 -5.14
N PHE A 67 0.74 -7.40 -3.93
CA PHE A 67 -0.19 -6.97 -2.89
C PHE A 67 -0.03 -5.48 -2.58
N SER A 68 1.20 -5.03 -2.35
CA SER A 68 1.50 -3.63 -2.03
C SER A 68 1.09 -2.70 -3.17
N LEU A 69 1.38 -3.05 -4.42
CA LEU A 69 0.98 -2.27 -5.60
C LEU A 69 -0.53 -2.13 -5.71
N GLU A 70 -1.29 -3.20 -5.51
CA GLU A 70 -2.76 -3.15 -5.59
C GLU A 70 -3.34 -2.21 -4.53
N ILE A 71 -2.83 -2.26 -3.30
CA ILE A 71 -3.22 -1.33 -2.23
C ILE A 71 -2.87 0.11 -2.60
N LEU A 72 -1.66 0.37 -3.10
CA LEU A 72 -1.23 1.72 -3.48
C LEU A 72 -2.04 2.30 -4.64
N TYR A 73 -2.45 1.49 -5.62
CA TYR A 73 -3.36 1.93 -6.67
C TYR A 73 -4.73 2.33 -6.13
N ARG A 74 -5.27 1.59 -5.17
CA ARG A 74 -6.54 1.92 -4.53
C ARG A 74 -6.42 3.21 -3.71
N ILE A 75 -5.31 3.41 -3.00
CA ILE A 75 -5.02 4.64 -2.27
C ILE A 75 -4.90 5.82 -3.24
N GLN A 76 -4.15 5.67 -4.34
CA GLN A 76 -4.00 6.69 -5.36
C GLN A 76 -5.35 7.11 -5.95
N LYS A 77 -6.20 6.15 -6.29
CA LYS A 77 -7.55 6.41 -6.79
C LYS A 77 -8.40 7.18 -5.78
N ARG A 78 -8.36 6.80 -4.51
CA ARG A 78 -9.10 7.50 -3.44
C ARG A 78 -8.56 8.90 -3.21
N THR A 79 -7.25 9.08 -3.19
CA THR A 79 -6.60 10.39 -3.01
C THR A 79 -6.99 11.34 -4.13
N ASN A 80 -7.00 10.86 -5.38
CA ASN A 80 -7.40 11.66 -6.55
C ASN A 80 -8.90 11.99 -6.57
N SER A 81 -9.74 11.23 -5.85
CA SER A 81 -11.18 11.47 -5.77
C SER A 81 -11.62 12.42 -4.65
N VAL A 82 -10.68 12.90 -3.83
CA VAL A 82 -10.97 13.81 -2.73
C VAL A 82 -11.35 15.18 -3.27
N SER A 83 -12.61 15.58 -3.07
CA SER A 83 -13.18 16.82 -3.59
C SER A 83 -13.13 18.02 -2.63
N GLY A 84 -12.57 17.83 -1.44
CA GLY A 84 -12.45 18.91 -0.47
C GLY A 84 -11.97 18.48 0.90
N ILE A 85 -11.60 19.47 1.71
CA ILE A 85 -11.00 19.26 3.04
C ILE A 85 -11.91 18.43 3.98
N ASN A 86 -13.21 18.51 3.83
CA ASN A 86 -14.18 17.79 4.68
C ASN A 86 -14.17 16.27 4.44
N ALA A 87 -13.66 15.81 3.29
CA ALA A 87 -13.57 14.41 2.97
C ALA A 87 -12.32 13.74 3.60
N ILE A 88 -11.28 14.53 3.88
CA ILE A 88 -9.98 14.03 4.39
C ILE A 88 -10.12 13.26 5.70
N PRO A 89 -10.78 13.77 6.76
CA PRO A 89 -10.89 13.04 8.02
C PRO A 89 -11.69 11.73 7.92
N LYS A 90 -12.46 11.55 6.85
CA LYS A 90 -13.27 10.35 6.63
C LYS A 90 -12.52 9.29 5.84
N ILE A 91 -11.69 9.70 4.89
CA ILE A 91 -11.07 8.81 3.90
C ILE A 91 -9.63 8.44 4.29
N PHE A 92 -8.83 9.40 4.75
CA PHE A 92 -7.39 9.22 4.94
C PHE A 92 -6.99 8.33 6.12
N PRO A 93 -7.72 8.25 7.24
CA PRO A 93 -7.31 7.38 8.36
C PRO A 93 -7.13 5.92 7.96
N SER A 94 -8.03 5.37 7.13
CA SER A 94 -7.91 4.00 6.62
C SER A 94 -6.71 3.84 5.69
N MET A 95 -6.41 4.86 4.87
CA MET A 95 -5.23 4.84 3.98
C MET A 95 -3.92 4.87 4.76
N VAL A 96 -3.84 5.66 5.82
CA VAL A 96 -2.65 5.71 6.71
C VAL A 96 -2.38 4.33 7.31
N HIS A 97 -3.41 3.64 7.77
CA HIS A 97 -3.28 2.29 8.32
C HIS A 97 -2.78 1.28 7.25
N MET A 98 -3.36 1.29 6.05
CA MET A 98 -2.93 0.43 4.94
C MET A 98 -1.48 0.69 4.54
N ILE A 99 -1.06 1.95 4.43
CA ILE A 99 0.32 2.35 4.11
C ILE A 99 1.30 1.81 5.15
N ARG A 100 0.99 1.92 6.44
CA ARG A 100 1.83 1.38 7.51
C ARG A 100 1.97 -0.14 7.42
N THR A 101 0.88 -0.83 7.09
CA THR A 101 0.89 -2.29 6.94
C THR A 101 1.81 -2.74 5.81
N ILE A 102 1.69 -2.12 4.62
CA ILE A 102 2.55 -2.48 3.48
C ILE A 102 4.00 -2.02 3.67
N SER A 103 4.22 -0.89 4.35
CA SER A 103 5.57 -0.46 4.72
C SER A 103 6.29 -1.54 5.53
N ALA A 104 5.63 -2.08 6.56
CA ALA A 104 6.20 -3.13 7.40
C ALA A 104 6.53 -4.42 6.61
N GLN A 105 5.72 -4.77 5.62
CA GLN A 105 5.94 -5.96 4.79
C GLN A 105 7.07 -5.80 3.76
N LEU A 106 7.41 -4.58 3.38
CA LEU A 106 8.44 -4.27 2.38
C LEU A 106 9.85 -4.08 2.96
N VAL A 107 10.01 -4.09 4.27
CA VAL A 107 11.30 -3.80 4.94
C VAL A 107 12.44 -4.66 4.39
N ASP A 108 12.21 -5.97 4.25
CA ASP A 108 13.23 -6.93 3.79
C ASP A 108 13.29 -7.06 2.25
N ILE A 109 12.29 -6.58 1.53
CA ILE A 109 12.16 -6.72 0.08
C ILE A 109 12.67 -5.46 -0.64
N HIS A 110 12.27 -4.30 -0.16
CA HIS A 110 12.64 -3.01 -0.71
C HIS A 110 12.66 -1.94 0.39
N PRO A 111 13.76 -1.86 1.18
CA PRO A 111 13.87 -0.99 2.36
C PRO A 111 13.61 0.49 2.07
N GLU A 112 14.07 0.98 0.90
CA GLU A 112 13.86 2.37 0.48
C GLU A 112 12.37 2.70 0.32
N SER A 113 11.61 1.86 -0.37
CA SER A 113 10.16 2.06 -0.50
C SER A 113 9.44 1.92 0.84
N SER A 114 9.89 1.01 1.71
CA SER A 114 9.38 0.90 3.08
C SER A 114 9.55 2.21 3.85
N GLN A 115 10.72 2.81 3.79
CA GLN A 115 11.01 4.09 4.44
C GLN A 115 10.15 5.22 3.86
N GLN A 116 10.05 5.32 2.54
CA GLN A 116 9.23 6.32 1.86
C GLN A 116 7.74 6.17 2.20
N LEU A 117 7.24 4.94 2.33
CA LEU A 117 5.87 4.68 2.77
C LEU A 117 5.65 5.09 4.24
N SER A 118 6.63 4.85 5.10
CA SER A 118 6.57 5.33 6.48
C SER A 118 6.50 6.85 6.55
N GLU A 119 7.31 7.56 5.76
CA GLU A 119 7.27 9.01 5.61
C GLU A 119 5.89 9.48 5.10
N LEU A 120 5.39 8.87 4.04
CA LEU A 120 4.07 9.16 3.47
C LEU A 120 2.97 9.00 4.52
N SER A 121 3.02 7.96 5.36
CA SER A 121 2.05 7.74 6.44
C SER A 121 2.05 8.87 7.48
N VAL A 122 3.21 9.44 7.77
CA VAL A 122 3.36 10.58 8.70
C VAL A 122 2.76 11.85 8.09
N TYR A 123 3.06 12.13 6.82
CA TYR A 123 2.48 13.28 6.11
C TYR A 123 0.95 13.20 6.04
N LEU A 124 0.41 12.07 5.60
CA LEU A 124 -1.04 11.87 5.53
C LEU A 124 -1.70 11.93 6.91
N GLY A 125 -1.06 11.36 7.94
CA GLY A 125 -1.54 11.46 9.32
C GLY A 125 -1.61 12.90 9.82
N SER A 126 -0.61 13.74 9.52
CA SER A 126 -0.62 15.16 9.87
C SER A 126 -1.71 15.93 9.14
N ILE A 127 -1.96 15.61 7.88
CA ILE A 127 -3.05 16.20 7.07
C ILE A 127 -4.42 15.84 7.68
N VAL A 128 -4.61 14.58 8.13
CA VAL A 128 -5.85 14.16 8.83
C VAL A 128 -6.10 15.01 10.07
N LEU A 129 -5.09 15.14 10.94
CA LEU A 129 -5.22 15.89 12.19
C LEU A 129 -5.55 17.37 11.94
N ASP A 130 -4.86 18.01 11.01
CA ASP A 130 -5.09 19.41 10.69
C ASP A 130 -6.46 19.63 10.03
N SER A 131 -6.85 18.75 9.11
CA SER A 131 -8.16 18.83 8.46
C SER A 131 -9.31 18.58 9.45
N ALA A 132 -9.15 17.64 10.37
CA ALA A 132 -10.14 17.41 11.43
C ALA A 132 -10.28 18.61 12.36
N THR A 133 -9.19 19.26 12.70
CA THR A 133 -9.18 20.49 13.50
C THR A 133 -9.91 21.63 12.80
N ILE A 134 -9.64 21.83 11.50
CA ILE A 134 -10.27 22.89 10.69
C ILE A 134 -11.76 22.65 10.51
N THR A 135 -12.14 21.40 10.20
CA THR A 135 -13.53 21.02 9.90
C THR A 135 -14.34 20.69 11.14
N LYS A 136 -13.71 20.61 12.30
CA LYS A 136 -14.31 20.11 13.55
C LYS A 136 -14.91 18.70 13.40
N ALA A 137 -14.38 17.93 12.48
CA ALA A 137 -14.84 16.57 12.22
C ALA A 137 -14.36 15.62 13.31
N GLN A 138 -15.25 14.76 13.76
CA GLN A 138 -14.88 13.58 14.54
C GLN A 138 -14.63 12.43 13.58
N PHE A 139 -13.61 11.62 13.86
CA PHE A 139 -13.32 10.40 13.12
C PHE A 139 -13.06 9.25 14.10
N ASP A 140 -13.54 8.06 13.73
CA ASP A 140 -13.35 6.84 14.51
C ASP A 140 -12.26 5.99 13.87
N PHE A 141 -11.11 5.94 14.52
CA PHE A 141 -10.00 5.11 14.08
C PHE A 141 -10.33 3.61 14.12
N SER A 142 -11.18 3.17 15.04
CA SER A 142 -11.57 1.75 15.14
C SER A 142 -12.35 1.32 13.91
N GLN A 143 -13.30 2.12 13.45
CA GLN A 143 -14.03 1.85 12.20
C GLN A 143 -13.12 1.89 11.00
N SER A 144 -12.24 2.88 10.90
CA SER A 144 -11.27 3.00 9.82
C SER A 144 -10.31 1.81 9.75
N ASN A 145 -9.88 1.28 10.90
CA ASN A 145 -9.02 0.10 10.96
C ASN A 145 -9.76 -1.16 10.52
N MET A 146 -11.04 -1.31 10.88
CA MET A 146 -11.85 -2.44 10.44
C MET A 146 -12.06 -2.44 8.91
N GLU A 147 -12.42 -1.28 8.34
CA GLU A 147 -12.56 -1.13 6.88
C GLU A 147 -11.26 -1.41 6.14
N SER A 148 -10.12 -0.91 6.64
CA SER A 148 -8.82 -1.16 6.04
C SER A 148 -8.40 -2.62 6.15
N SER A 149 -8.68 -3.30 7.26
CA SER A 149 -8.39 -4.73 7.42
C SER A 149 -9.16 -5.59 6.43
N MET A 150 -10.45 -5.31 6.24
CA MET A 150 -11.27 -6.03 5.25
C MET A 150 -10.72 -5.84 3.82
N LEU A 151 -10.30 -4.63 3.49
CA LEU A 151 -9.71 -4.33 2.18
C LEU A 151 -8.36 -5.01 1.99
N LEU A 152 -7.53 -5.03 3.03
CA LEU A 152 -6.23 -5.72 3.00
C LEU A 152 -6.41 -7.22 2.78
N ASP A 153 -7.38 -7.86 3.44
CA ASP A 153 -7.69 -9.29 3.25
C ASP A 153 -8.19 -9.58 1.84
N GLU A 154 -9.09 -8.76 1.30
CA GLU A 154 -9.56 -8.88 -0.09
C GLU A 154 -8.40 -8.80 -1.09
N VAL A 155 -7.54 -7.80 -0.95
CA VAL A 155 -6.41 -7.59 -1.86
C VAL A 155 -5.36 -8.69 -1.72
N LYS A 156 -5.18 -9.25 -0.53
CA LYS A 156 -4.30 -10.41 -0.29
C LYS A 156 -4.77 -11.61 -1.11
N LEU A 157 -6.08 -11.93 -1.06
CA LEU A 157 -6.65 -13.00 -1.87
C LEU A 157 -6.47 -12.77 -3.37
N MET A 158 -6.61 -11.52 -3.84
CA MET A 158 -6.35 -11.17 -5.23
C MET A 158 -4.89 -11.36 -5.63
N ALA A 159 -3.94 -10.97 -4.79
CA ALA A 159 -2.51 -11.16 -5.02
C ALA A 159 -2.15 -12.65 -5.06
N ASP A 160 -2.67 -13.44 -4.13
CA ASP A 160 -2.48 -14.89 -4.08
C ASP A 160 -3.02 -15.57 -5.35
N SER A 161 -4.20 -15.17 -5.81
CA SER A 161 -4.79 -15.67 -7.06
C SER A 161 -3.94 -15.32 -8.30
N LYS A 162 -3.39 -14.10 -8.37
CA LYS A 162 -2.52 -13.69 -9.47
C LYS A 162 -1.24 -14.54 -9.51
N ILE A 163 -0.58 -14.73 -8.38
CA ILE A 163 0.65 -15.52 -8.26
C ILE A 163 0.39 -16.99 -8.58
N SER A 164 -0.70 -17.57 -8.08
CA SER A 164 -1.09 -18.96 -8.38
C SER A 164 -1.34 -19.20 -9.88
N LYS A 165 -1.93 -18.23 -10.58
CA LYS A 165 -2.12 -18.30 -12.04
C LYS A 165 -0.81 -18.15 -12.80
N GLN A 166 0.11 -17.36 -12.30
CA GLN A 166 1.41 -17.11 -12.92
C GLN A 166 2.36 -18.30 -12.77
N TYR A 167 2.25 -19.03 -11.66
CA TYR A 167 3.08 -20.19 -11.30
C TYR A 167 2.22 -21.43 -10.97
N PRO A 168 1.48 -21.99 -11.93
CA PRO A 168 0.47 -23.03 -11.67
C PRO A 168 1.04 -24.37 -11.19
N HIS A 169 2.35 -24.58 -11.32
CA HIS A 169 3.03 -25.82 -10.90
C HIS A 169 3.50 -25.79 -9.44
N LEU A 170 3.36 -24.65 -8.75
CA LEU A 170 3.76 -24.50 -7.37
C LEU A 170 2.56 -24.69 -6.45
N ASP A 171 2.71 -25.60 -5.48
CA ASP A 171 1.67 -25.89 -4.49
C ASP A 171 1.77 -24.88 -3.33
N PHE A 172 1.05 -23.76 -3.48
CA PHE A 172 1.10 -22.64 -2.54
C PHE A 172 0.50 -22.95 -1.15
N PHE A 173 -0.28 -24.04 -1.05
CA PHE A 173 -0.99 -24.38 0.18
C PHE A 173 -0.21 -25.30 1.13
N LYS A 174 0.88 -25.90 0.70
CA LYS A 174 1.69 -26.81 1.54
C LYS A 174 2.67 -26.14 2.49
N VAL A 175 2.91 -24.83 2.35
CA VAL A 175 3.93 -24.11 3.14
C VAL A 175 3.36 -23.51 4.44
N SER A 176 2.03 -23.55 4.65
CA SER A 176 1.39 -22.95 5.84
C SER A 176 1.39 -23.85 7.07
N ASP A 177 1.80 -25.11 6.97
CA ASP A 177 1.76 -26.09 8.07
C ASP A 177 3.15 -26.55 8.53
N ALA A 178 4.17 -25.79 8.23
CA ALA A 178 5.52 -26.07 8.69
C ALA A 178 6.04 -25.02 9.66
#